data_99ddad6b389e54e02162bb38cfdc4208
#
_entry.id   99ddad6b389e54e02162bb38cfdc4208
#
_cell.length_a   1.000
_cell.length_b   1.000
_cell.length_c   1.000
_cell.angle_alpha   90.00
_cell.angle_beta   90.00
_cell.angle_gamma   90.00
#
_symmetry.space_group_name_H-M   'P 1'
#
loop_
_entity.id
_entity.type
_entity.pdbx_description
1 polymer ?
#
loop_
_entity_poly.entity_id
_entity_poly.type
_entity_poly.pdbx_seq_one_letter_code
_entity_poly.pdbx_strand_id
1 'polypeptide(L)'
;MKREFLTQFMERLIVELEREQRDGTAHVYQSTLKRLKKFANGREVSFKQLTPEWLSQFERKLLSDQLKWNSISTYMLTLRSVYNQAVERGIASYI
;
A
#
# COMPACT_ATOMS: atom_id res chain seq x y z
N MET A 1 20.67 -6.47 -9.02
CA MET A 1 19.54 -5.54 -8.88
C MET A 1 18.75 -5.85 -7.61
N LYS A 2 18.59 -4.84 -6.77
CA LYS A 2 17.77 -5.02 -5.57
C LYS A 2 16.31 -4.96 -5.95
N ARG A 3 15.55 -6.00 -5.62
CA ARG A 3 14.11 -5.95 -5.70
C ARG A 3 13.59 -5.10 -4.56
N GLU A 4 12.83 -4.08 -4.87
CA GLU A 4 12.17 -3.29 -3.84
C GLU A 4 10.81 -3.88 -3.57
N PHE A 5 10.48 -4.05 -2.28
CA PHE A 5 9.17 -4.53 -1.88
C PHE A 5 8.20 -3.36 -1.75
N LEU A 6 6.91 -3.67 -1.90
CA LEU A 6 5.84 -2.69 -1.74
C LEU A 6 5.95 -1.95 -0.41
N THR A 7 6.17 -2.68 0.67
CA THR A 7 6.26 -2.09 2.01
C THR A 7 7.41 -1.12 2.13
N GLN A 8 8.57 -1.46 1.60
CA GLN A 8 9.75 -0.57 1.60
C GLN A 8 9.49 0.68 0.77
N PHE A 9 8.89 0.52 -0.39
CA PHE A 9 8.57 1.65 -1.25
C PHE A 9 7.57 2.60 -0.58
N MET A 10 6.56 2.06 0.10
CA MET A 10 5.60 2.87 0.85
C MET A 10 6.29 3.66 1.97
N GLU A 11 7.23 3.06 2.67
CA GLU A 11 7.99 3.76 3.70
C GLU A 11 8.76 4.96 3.12
N ARG A 12 9.35 4.78 1.94
CA ARG A 12 10.05 5.87 1.25
C ARG A 12 9.09 6.98 0.84
N LEU A 13 7.91 6.62 0.31
CA LEU A 13 6.91 7.60 -0.08
C LEU A 13 6.43 8.40 1.12
N ILE A 14 6.25 7.74 2.26
CA ILE A 14 5.83 8.41 3.49
C ILE A 14 6.87 9.47 3.89
N VAL A 15 8.16 9.12 3.86
CA VAL A 15 9.24 10.08 4.16
C VAL A 15 9.21 11.26 3.19
N GLU A 16 9.03 11.00 1.90
CA GLU A 16 8.94 12.06 0.89
C GLU A 16 7.76 13.00 1.17
N LEU A 17 6.60 12.42 1.50
CA LEU A 17 5.41 13.21 1.81
C LEU A 17 5.61 14.07 3.06
N GLU A 18 6.26 13.53 4.07
CA GLU A 18 6.56 14.29 5.29
C GLU A 18 7.52 15.45 5.01
N ARG A 19 8.52 15.23 4.17
CA ARG A 19 9.46 16.29 3.76
C ARG A 19 8.75 17.40 2.99
N GLU A 20 7.72 17.05 2.23
CA GLU A 20 6.90 18.01 1.49
C GLU A 20 5.82 18.64 2.36
N GLN A 21 5.81 18.34 3.65
CA GLN A 21 4.81 18.82 4.60
C GLN A 21 3.38 18.41 4.24
N ARG A 22 3.25 17.27 3.57
CA ARG A 22 1.95 16.68 3.21
C ARG A 22 1.55 15.66 4.26
N ASP A 23 1.42 16.11 5.50
CA ASP A 23 1.25 15.23 6.66
C ASP A 23 -0.07 14.45 6.62
N GLY A 24 -1.15 15.05 6.11
CA GLY A 24 -2.43 14.35 5.99
C GLY A 24 -2.34 13.15 5.04
N THR A 25 -1.70 13.34 3.89
CA THR A 25 -1.49 12.26 2.93
C THR A 25 -0.56 11.20 3.50
N ALA A 26 0.52 11.64 4.15
CA ALA A 26 1.47 10.73 4.81
C ALA A 26 0.75 9.85 5.83
N HIS A 27 -0.16 10.44 6.61
CA HIS A 27 -0.92 9.69 7.61
C HIS A 27 -1.78 8.58 6.98
N VAL A 28 -2.45 8.89 5.87
CA VAL A 28 -3.24 7.89 5.13
C VAL A 28 -2.35 6.75 4.65
N TYR A 29 -1.17 7.06 4.12
CA TYR A 29 -0.22 6.05 3.66
C TYR A 29 0.28 5.20 4.82
N GLN A 30 0.57 5.83 5.97
CA GLN A 30 1.00 5.11 7.17
C GLN A 30 -0.08 4.14 7.66
N SER A 31 -1.32 4.58 7.68
CA SER A 31 -2.45 3.74 8.10
C SER A 31 -2.63 2.55 7.16
N THR A 32 -2.50 2.79 5.86
CA THR A 32 -2.58 1.74 4.84
C THR A 32 -1.46 0.72 5.03
N LEU A 33 -0.22 1.21 5.22
CA LEU A 33 0.93 0.34 5.44
C LEU A 33 0.77 -0.52 6.69
N LYS A 34 0.27 0.06 7.75
CA LYS A 34 0.03 -0.67 8.99
C LYS A 34 -0.94 -1.83 8.77
N ARG A 35 -2.02 -1.59 8.03
CA ARG A 35 -2.99 -2.65 7.69
C ARG A 35 -2.38 -3.72 6.80
N LEU A 36 -1.54 -3.32 5.85
CA LEU A 36 -0.83 -4.27 4.99
C LEU A 36 0.08 -5.18 5.79
N LYS A 37 0.87 -4.61 6.69
CA LYS A 37 1.79 -5.38 7.52
C LYS A 37 1.04 -6.36 8.40
N LYS A 38 -0.08 -5.95 8.95
CA LYS A 38 -0.92 -6.83 9.76
C LYS A 38 -1.49 -7.98 8.93
N PHE A 39 -1.97 -7.69 7.73
CA PHE A 39 -2.51 -8.70 6.82
C PHE A 39 -1.43 -9.71 6.40
N ALA A 40 -0.22 -9.23 6.16
CA ALA A 40 0.90 -10.05 5.73
C ALA A 40 1.65 -10.72 6.90
N ASN A 41 1.17 -10.56 8.12
CA ASN A 41 1.82 -11.09 9.33
C ASN A 41 3.28 -10.67 9.46
N GLY A 42 3.58 -9.42 9.13
CA GLY A 42 4.93 -8.87 9.21
C GLY A 42 5.85 -9.26 8.06
N ARG A 43 5.37 -10.02 7.09
CA ARG A 43 6.16 -10.41 5.93
C ARG A 43 6.22 -9.27 4.93
N GLU A 44 7.32 -9.25 4.16
CA GLU A 44 7.44 -8.32 3.05
C GLU A 44 6.42 -8.66 1.97
N VAL A 45 5.84 -7.61 1.37
CA VAL A 45 4.88 -7.78 0.27
C VAL A 45 5.56 -7.30 -1.00
N SER A 46 5.70 -8.18 -1.99
CA SER A 46 6.27 -7.81 -3.28
C SER A 46 5.20 -7.21 -4.19
N PHE A 47 5.62 -6.45 -5.18
CA PHE A 47 4.68 -5.90 -6.16
C PHE A 47 3.96 -6.99 -6.95
N LYS A 48 4.61 -8.11 -7.16
CA LYS A 48 4.00 -9.24 -7.88
C LYS A 48 2.84 -9.87 -7.13
N GLN A 49 2.80 -9.72 -5.81
CA GLN A 49 1.70 -10.25 -5.00
C GLN A 49 0.41 -9.43 -5.13
N LEU A 50 0.48 -8.22 -5.70
CA LEU A 50 -0.68 -7.36 -5.86
C LEU A 50 -1.54 -7.79 -7.07
N THR A 51 -2.01 -9.02 -7.01
CA THR A 51 -2.98 -9.52 -8.00
C THR A 51 -4.39 -9.12 -7.58
N PRO A 52 -5.38 -9.15 -8.50
CA PRO A 52 -6.77 -8.92 -8.12
C PRO A 52 -7.24 -9.85 -7.01
N GLU A 53 -6.79 -11.10 -7.02
CA GLU A 53 -7.14 -12.06 -5.98
C GLU A 53 -6.59 -11.67 -4.61
N TRP A 54 -5.32 -11.26 -4.56
CA TRP A 54 -4.70 -10.81 -3.32
C TRP A 54 -5.41 -9.57 -2.78
N LEU A 55 -5.71 -8.63 -3.66
CA LEU A 55 -6.42 -7.41 -3.30
C LEU A 55 -7.83 -7.70 -2.76
N SER A 56 -8.52 -8.65 -3.36
CA SER A 56 -9.84 -9.09 -2.87
C SER A 56 -9.74 -9.70 -1.47
N GLN A 57 -8.71 -10.50 -1.22
CA GLN A 57 -8.49 -11.08 0.10
C GLN A 57 -8.20 -10.00 1.14
N PHE A 58 -7.38 -9.02 0.77
CA PHE A 58 -7.09 -7.89 1.65
C PHE A 58 -8.37 -7.11 1.99
N GLU A 59 -9.18 -6.83 0.98
CA GLU A 59 -10.46 -6.13 1.16
C GLU A 59 -11.38 -6.90 2.10
N ARG A 60 -11.48 -8.23 1.91
CA ARG A 60 -12.30 -9.09 2.78
C ARG A 60 -11.82 -9.05 4.23
N LYS A 61 -10.49 -9.02 4.42
CA LYS A 61 -9.93 -8.91 5.77
C LYS A 61 -10.32 -7.60 6.42
N LEU A 62 -10.25 -6.50 5.68
CA LEU A 62 -10.67 -5.18 6.17
C LEU A 62 -12.15 -5.18 6.53
N LEU A 63 -12.99 -5.81 5.72
CA LEU A 63 -14.42 -5.96 6.01
C LEU A 63 -14.64 -6.78 7.28
N SER A 64 -13.90 -7.87 7.45
CA SER A 64 -14.03 -8.73 8.63
C SER A 64 -13.58 -8.02 9.91
N ASP A 65 -12.67 -7.04 9.78
CA ASP A 65 -12.24 -6.18 10.89
C ASP A 65 -13.23 -5.05 11.16
N GLN A 66 -14.39 -5.07 10.50
CA GLN A 66 -15.50 -4.14 10.71
C GLN A 66 -15.16 -2.70 10.36
N LEU A 67 -14.27 -2.49 9.40
CA LEU A 67 -13.96 -1.17 8.90
C LEU A 67 -15.09 -0.64 8.01
N LYS A 68 -15.28 0.66 8.04
CA LYS A 68 -16.28 1.32 7.20
C LYS A 68 -15.83 1.33 5.73
N TRP A 69 -16.79 1.31 4.81
CA TRP A 69 -16.52 1.34 3.38
C TRP A 69 -15.63 2.50 2.98
N ASN A 70 -15.83 3.69 3.57
CA ASN A 70 -14.99 4.85 3.25
C ASN A 70 -13.52 4.58 3.57
N SER A 71 -13.24 3.93 4.70
CA SER A 71 -11.87 3.58 5.08
C SER A 71 -11.29 2.54 4.14
N ILE A 72 -12.08 1.52 3.82
CA ILE A 72 -11.64 0.44 2.91
C ILE A 72 -11.33 1.03 1.53
N SER A 73 -12.22 1.87 1.00
CA SER A 73 -12.01 2.52 -0.29
C SER A 73 -10.73 3.36 -0.28
N THR A 74 -10.49 4.08 0.79
CA THR A 74 -9.27 4.89 0.94
C THR A 74 -8.03 4.02 0.89
N TYR A 75 -8.02 2.90 1.60
CA TYR A 75 -6.88 2.00 1.59
C TYR A 75 -6.65 1.38 0.21
N MET A 76 -7.71 0.97 -0.47
CA MET A 76 -7.59 0.39 -1.80
C MET A 76 -7.09 1.41 -2.82
N LEU A 77 -7.60 2.64 -2.77
CA LEU A 77 -7.13 3.72 -3.64
C LEU A 77 -5.68 4.08 -3.36
N THR A 78 -5.27 4.07 -2.10
CA THR A 78 -3.88 4.34 -1.71
C THR A 78 -2.95 3.29 -2.30
N LEU A 79 -3.31 2.01 -2.23
CA LEU A 79 -2.52 0.95 -2.83
C LEU A 79 -2.39 1.11 -4.34
N ARG A 80 -3.48 1.48 -5.00
CA ARG A 80 -3.46 1.74 -6.44
C ARG A 80 -2.52 2.89 -6.77
N SER A 81 -2.59 3.97 -6.01
CA SER A 81 -1.71 5.13 -6.20
C SER A 81 -0.24 4.73 -6.01
N VAL A 82 0.06 3.98 -4.95
CA VAL A 82 1.43 3.51 -4.68
C VAL A 82 1.93 2.65 -5.84
N TYR A 83 1.10 1.72 -6.32
CA TYR A 83 1.48 0.86 -7.44
C TYR A 83 1.76 1.67 -8.70
N ASN A 84 0.90 2.63 -9.02
CA ASN A 84 1.09 3.49 -10.20
C ASN A 84 2.39 4.29 -10.10
N GLN A 85 2.71 4.82 -8.92
CA GLN A 85 3.96 5.55 -8.71
C GLN A 85 5.17 4.63 -8.88
N ALA A 86 5.08 3.39 -8.41
CA ALA A 86 6.15 2.41 -8.58
C ALA A 86 6.38 2.10 -10.06
N VAL A 87 5.31 1.97 -10.84
CA VAL A 87 5.40 1.76 -12.29
C VAL A 87 6.07 2.96 -12.96
N GLU A 88 5.65 4.18 -12.62
CA GLU A 88 6.23 5.39 -13.18
C GLU A 88 7.72 5.52 -12.89
N ARG A 89 8.17 5.03 -11.74
CA ARG A 89 9.58 5.08 -11.35
C ARG A 89 10.37 3.87 -11.84
N GLY A 90 9.74 2.96 -12.58
CA GLY A 90 10.40 1.77 -13.10
C GLY A 90 10.67 0.69 -12.07
N ILE A 91 10.04 0.77 -10.89
CA ILE A 91 10.21 -0.18 -9.80
C ILE A 91 9.32 -1.41 -9.98
N ALA A 92 8.13 -1.20 -10.54
CA ALA A 92 7.18 -2.28 -10.83
C ALA A 92 6.79 -2.24 -12.30
N SER A 93 6.32 -3.37 -12.83
CA SER A 93 5.84 -3.48 -14.20
C SER A 93 4.32 -3.63 -14.20
N TYR A 94 3.69 -3.13 -15.25
CA TYR A 94 2.27 -3.42 -15.48
C TYR A 94 2.08 -4.91 -15.73
N ILE A 95 1.03 -5.46 -15.19
CA ILE A 95 0.66 -6.86 -15.39
C ILE A 95 -0.36 -6.95 -16.50
#